data_4a8d8a00ae8f6a2980875a48875104de
#
_entry.id   4a8d8a00ae8f6a2980875a48875104de
#
_cell.length_a   1.000
_cell.length_b   1.000
_cell.length_c   1.000
_cell.angle_alpha   90.00
_cell.angle_beta   90.00
_cell.angle_gamma   90.00
#
_symmetry.space_group_name_H-M   'P 1'
#
loop_
_entity.id
_entity.type
_entity.pdbx_description
1 polymer ?
#
loop_
_entity_poly.entity_id
_entity_poly.type
_entity_poly.pdbx_seq_one_letter_code
_entity_poly.pdbx_strand_id
1 'polypeptide(L)'
;MTRFILKSMLAALTASLVALPLQARDTIQIVGSSTVYPFATVVAEKLGKKTGKTPVIESTGTGGGMKLFCAGLGTGHPDFTNASRAIKSSEKK
;
A
#
# COMPACT_ATOMS: atom_id res chain seq x y z
N MET A 1 -7.02 23.25 43.84
CA MET A 1 -7.73 22.16 43.17
C MET A 1 -7.90 22.37 41.67
N THR A 2 -8.28 23.54 41.20
CA THR A 2 -8.42 23.82 39.75
C THR A 2 -7.14 23.63 38.96
N ARG A 3 -5.96 23.86 39.52
CA ARG A 3 -4.67 23.66 38.86
C ARG A 3 -4.32 22.19 38.59
N PHE A 4 -4.77 21.27 39.44
CA PHE A 4 -4.57 19.83 39.26
C PHE A 4 -5.44 19.25 38.15
N ILE A 5 -6.68 19.74 38.03
CA ILE A 5 -7.62 19.30 36.98
C ILE A 5 -7.13 19.74 35.61
N LEU A 6 -6.62 20.97 35.47
CA LEU A 6 -6.06 21.48 34.21
C LEU A 6 -4.83 20.71 33.75
N LYS A 7 -3.93 20.36 34.64
CA LYS A 7 -2.74 19.55 34.35
C LYS A 7 -3.11 18.13 33.91
N SER A 8 -4.11 17.53 34.57
CA SER A 8 -4.59 16.20 34.19
C SER A 8 -5.29 16.18 32.83
N MET A 9 -6.05 17.22 32.51
CA MET A 9 -6.69 17.35 31.18
C MET A 9 -5.67 17.55 30.08
N LEU A 10 -4.61 18.32 30.28
CA LEU A 10 -3.55 18.53 29.30
C LEU A 10 -2.76 17.26 29.04
N ALA A 11 -2.45 16.47 30.05
CA ALA A 11 -1.79 15.18 29.94
C ALA A 11 -2.63 14.16 29.16
N ALA A 12 -3.96 14.13 29.42
CA ALA A 12 -4.89 13.27 28.70
C ALA A 12 -4.98 13.62 27.20
N LEU A 13 -4.97 14.90 26.86
CA LEU A 13 -5.01 15.37 25.49
C LEU A 13 -3.72 14.99 24.71
N THR A 14 -2.57 15.11 25.36
CA THR A 14 -1.28 14.73 24.78
C THR A 14 -1.18 13.22 24.56
N ALA A 15 -1.68 12.41 25.48
CA ALA A 15 -1.73 10.96 25.36
C ALA A 15 -2.68 10.52 24.22
N SER A 16 -3.80 11.21 24.01
CA SER A 16 -4.74 10.92 22.92
C SER A 16 -4.12 11.19 21.54
N LEU A 17 -3.30 12.23 21.39
CA LEU A 17 -2.59 12.53 20.13
C LEU A 17 -1.50 11.50 19.81
N VAL A 18 -0.80 10.97 20.82
CA VAL A 18 0.23 9.94 20.68
C VAL A 18 -0.39 8.55 20.37
N ALA A 19 -1.62 8.33 20.83
CA ALA A 19 -2.34 7.05 20.67
C ALA A 19 -3.09 6.93 19.34
N LEU A 20 -3.01 7.91 18.42
CA LEU A 20 -3.57 7.78 17.08
C LEU A 20 -2.85 6.65 16.32
N PRO A 21 -3.57 5.60 15.86
CA PRO A 21 -2.93 4.50 15.18
C PRO A 21 -2.33 4.96 13.84
N LEU A 22 -1.08 4.60 13.61
CA LEU A 22 -0.48 4.70 12.30
C LEU A 22 -1.19 3.67 11.39
N GLN A 23 -1.97 4.17 10.44
CA GLN A 23 -2.66 3.30 9.51
C GLN A 23 -1.72 2.85 8.40
N ALA A 24 -1.28 1.60 8.49
CA ALA A 24 -0.64 0.90 7.39
C ALA A 24 -1.69 0.09 6.63
N ARG A 25 -1.56 0.02 5.31
CA ARG A 25 -2.42 -0.83 4.50
C ARG A 25 -2.09 -2.30 4.78
N ASP A 26 -3.11 -3.09 5.10
CA ASP A 26 -2.97 -4.52 5.40
C ASP A 26 -2.82 -5.40 4.17
N THR A 27 -3.21 -4.92 3.00
CA THR A 27 -3.24 -5.67 1.76
C THR A 27 -2.22 -5.15 0.77
N ILE A 28 -1.41 -6.04 0.22
CA ILE A 28 -0.44 -5.72 -0.84
C ILE A 28 -1.21 -5.45 -2.13
N GLN A 29 -0.94 -4.34 -2.79
CA GLN A 29 -1.52 -3.99 -4.09
C GLN A 29 -0.47 -4.06 -5.18
N ILE A 30 -0.78 -4.82 -6.21
CA ILE A 30 0.11 -5.10 -7.35
C ILE A 30 -0.62 -4.72 -8.62
N VAL A 31 0.03 -3.95 -9.46
CA VAL A 31 -0.48 -3.53 -10.77
C VAL A 31 0.49 -3.98 -11.86
N GLY A 32 0.08 -3.91 -13.10
CA GLY A 32 1.00 -4.10 -14.22
C GLY A 32 0.49 -5.01 -15.32
N SER A 33 1.39 -5.78 -15.87
CA SER A 33 1.22 -6.57 -17.09
C SER A 33 -0.01 -7.48 -17.09
N SER A 34 -0.81 -7.39 -18.15
CA SER A 34 -1.92 -8.30 -18.41
C SER A 34 -1.43 -9.72 -18.73
N THR A 35 -0.23 -9.86 -19.27
CA THR A 35 0.39 -11.15 -19.55
C THR A 35 0.80 -11.86 -18.27
N VAL A 36 1.32 -11.14 -17.31
CA VAL A 36 1.74 -11.67 -15.98
C VAL A 36 0.55 -11.93 -15.08
N TYR A 37 -0.55 -11.25 -15.31
CA TYR A 37 -1.75 -11.26 -14.44
C TYR A 37 -2.24 -12.66 -14.04
N PRO A 38 -2.45 -13.62 -14.98
CA PRO A 38 -2.93 -14.95 -14.60
C PRO A 38 -1.95 -15.71 -13.69
N PHE A 39 -0.66 -15.53 -13.90
CA PHE A 39 0.37 -16.15 -13.05
C PHE A 39 0.46 -15.48 -11.67
N ALA A 40 0.43 -14.17 -11.64
CA ALA A 40 0.44 -13.40 -10.39
C ALA A 40 -0.77 -13.70 -9.52
N THR A 41 -1.92 -13.91 -10.13
CA THR A 41 -3.16 -14.26 -9.43
C THR A 41 -3.04 -15.61 -8.71
N VAL A 42 -2.44 -16.61 -9.34
CA VAL A 42 -2.23 -17.93 -8.71
C VAL A 42 -1.31 -17.82 -7.50
N VAL A 43 -0.22 -17.07 -7.63
CA VAL A 43 0.72 -16.84 -6.54
C VAL A 43 0.06 -16.08 -5.39
N ALA A 44 -0.73 -15.06 -5.71
CA ALA A 44 -1.47 -14.28 -4.72
C ALA A 44 -2.46 -15.14 -3.92
N GLU A 45 -3.20 -16.02 -4.59
CA GLU A 45 -4.13 -16.94 -3.94
C GLU A 45 -3.42 -17.90 -2.99
N LYS A 46 -2.29 -18.44 -3.40
CA LYS A 46 -1.48 -19.33 -2.54
C LYS A 46 -0.93 -18.60 -1.32
N LEU A 47 -0.45 -17.39 -1.51
CA LEU A 47 0.03 -16.56 -0.41
C LEU A 47 -1.11 -16.21 0.55
N GLY A 48 -2.28 -15.89 0.02
CA GLY A 48 -3.47 -15.59 0.82
C GLY A 48 -3.90 -16.76 1.70
N LYS A 49 -3.80 -17.98 1.20
CA LYS A 49 -4.08 -19.21 1.98
C LYS A 49 -3.10 -19.39 3.14
N LYS A 50 -1.85 -19.02 2.95
CA LYS A 50 -0.81 -19.13 3.98
C LYS A 50 -0.89 -18.03 5.04
N THR A 51 -1.19 -16.80 4.64
CA THR A 51 -1.10 -15.62 5.50
C THR A 51 -2.45 -15.11 5.98
N GLY A 52 -3.56 -15.57 5.37
CA GLY A 52 -4.89 -15.04 5.61
C GLY A 52 -5.18 -13.73 4.88
N LYS A 53 -4.23 -13.19 4.13
CA LYS A 53 -4.36 -11.91 3.39
C LYS A 53 -3.93 -12.11 1.94
N THR A 54 -4.90 -12.06 1.03
CA THR A 54 -4.65 -12.22 -0.40
C THR A 54 -4.27 -10.88 -1.01
N PRO A 55 -3.10 -10.77 -1.67
CA PRO A 55 -2.76 -9.57 -2.43
C PRO A 55 -3.79 -9.25 -3.52
N VAL A 56 -4.03 -7.97 -3.75
CA VAL A 56 -4.90 -7.48 -4.82
C VAL A 56 -4.05 -7.27 -6.08
N ILE A 57 -4.43 -7.92 -7.16
CA ILE A 57 -3.74 -7.82 -8.45
C ILE A 57 -4.66 -7.12 -9.45
N GLU A 58 -4.16 -6.09 -10.10
CA GLU A 58 -4.88 -5.37 -11.17
C GLU A 58 -4.14 -5.49 -12.49
N SER A 59 -4.88 -5.83 -13.55
CA SER A 59 -4.38 -5.92 -14.91
C SER A 59 -4.47 -4.56 -15.58
N THR A 60 -3.45 -3.73 -15.41
CA THR A 60 -3.39 -2.36 -15.95
C THR A 60 -2.59 -2.24 -17.24
N GLY A 61 -1.91 -3.32 -17.62
CA GLY A 61 -0.84 -3.28 -18.61
C GLY A 61 0.48 -2.79 -18.03
N THR A 62 1.60 -3.12 -18.66
CA THR A 62 2.94 -2.77 -18.15
C THR A 62 3.13 -1.26 -18.00
N GLY A 63 2.79 -0.50 -19.03
CA GLY A 63 2.93 0.97 -19.01
C GLY A 63 1.99 1.65 -18.00
N GLY A 64 0.74 1.18 -17.94
CA GLY A 64 -0.24 1.69 -16.98
C GLY A 64 0.17 1.41 -15.54
N GLY A 65 0.70 0.22 -15.27
CA GLY A 65 1.23 -0.14 -13.96
C GLY A 65 2.40 0.73 -13.54
N MET A 66 3.33 0.98 -14.43
CA MET A 66 4.47 1.86 -14.16
C MET A 66 4.04 3.28 -13.82
N LYS A 67 3.06 3.82 -14.53
CA LYS A 67 2.51 5.15 -14.23
C LYS A 67 1.92 5.22 -12.83
N LEU A 68 1.14 4.23 -12.46
CA LEU A 68 0.52 4.17 -11.13
C LEU A 68 1.57 4.01 -10.02
N PHE A 69 2.54 3.14 -10.24
CA PHE A 69 3.61 2.88 -9.28
C PHE A 69 4.49 4.12 -9.06
N CYS A 70 4.85 4.81 -10.13
CA CYS A 70 5.73 5.99 -10.08
C CYS A 70 5.01 7.28 -9.68
N ALA A 71 3.68 7.27 -9.59
CA ALA A 71 2.91 8.48 -9.28
C ALA A 71 3.06 8.95 -7.83
N GLY A 72 3.49 8.08 -6.91
CA GLY A 72 3.68 8.48 -5.52
C GLY A 72 3.90 7.31 -4.57
N LEU A 73 3.94 7.64 -3.30
CA LEU A 73 4.12 6.70 -2.19
C LEU A 73 2.89 6.70 -1.30
N GLY A 74 2.80 5.67 -0.45
CA GLY A 74 1.76 5.57 0.55
C GLY A 74 0.60 4.67 0.17
N THR A 75 -0.43 4.65 1.00
CA THR A 75 -1.54 3.70 0.92
C THR A 75 -2.46 3.88 -0.30
N GLY A 76 -2.41 5.03 -0.96
CA GLY A 76 -3.14 5.30 -2.18
C GLY A 76 -2.46 4.84 -3.46
N HIS A 77 -1.26 4.27 -3.36
CA HIS A 77 -0.45 3.84 -4.48
C HIS A 77 -0.10 2.35 -4.39
N PRO A 78 0.16 1.66 -5.53
CA PRO A 78 0.53 0.25 -5.50
C PRO A 78 1.90 0.01 -4.85
N ASP A 79 2.07 -1.17 -4.27
CA ASP A 79 3.32 -1.60 -3.64
C ASP A 79 4.30 -2.18 -4.64
N PHE A 80 3.78 -2.81 -5.70
CA PHE A 80 4.55 -3.44 -6.76
C PHE A 80 3.93 -3.15 -8.11
N THR A 81 4.78 -3.11 -9.12
CA THR A 81 4.35 -3.20 -10.52
C THR A 81 5.15 -4.29 -11.21
N ASN A 82 4.47 -5.09 -12.02
CA ASN A 82 5.12 -6.12 -12.82
C ASN A 82 5.10 -5.76 -14.31
N ALA A 83 5.99 -6.33 -15.08
CA ALA A 83 6.19 -5.98 -16.46
C ALA A 83 6.43 -7.23 -17.31
N SER A 84 5.93 -7.20 -18.56
CA SER A 84 6.20 -8.22 -19.57
C SER A 84 7.20 -7.75 -20.63
N ARG A 85 7.80 -6.57 -20.43
CA ARG A 85 8.81 -5.97 -21.31
C ARG A 85 9.80 -5.15 -20.49
N ALA A 86 10.91 -4.78 -21.12
CA ALA A 86 11.87 -3.87 -20.52
C ALA A 86 11.29 -2.46 -20.34
N ILE A 87 11.79 -1.74 -19.36
CA ILE A 87 11.42 -0.34 -19.14
C ILE A 87 11.88 0.53 -20.31
N LYS A 88 11.02 1.43 -20.76
CA LYS A 88 11.33 2.38 -21.83
C LYS A 88 12.08 3.59 -21.26
N SER A 89 12.87 4.25 -22.12
CA SER A 89 13.60 5.46 -21.72
C SER A 89 12.68 6.56 -21.20
N SER A 90 11.48 6.70 -21.78
CA SER A 90 10.46 7.65 -21.32
C SER A 90 9.90 7.34 -19.93
N GLU A 91 10.01 6.10 -19.49
CA GLU A 91 9.52 5.64 -18.18
C GLU A 91 10.56 5.76 -17.07
N LYS A 92 11.80 6.06 -17.41
CA LYS A 92 12.92 6.20 -16.45
C LYS A 92 13.04 7.59 -15.80
N LYS A 93 12.14 8.48 -16.10
CA LYS A 93 12.18 9.86 -15.59
C LYS A 93 11.77 9.98 -14.13
#